data_be271741186e780de96c65547b2e6e10
#
_entry.id   be271741186e780de96c65547b2e6e10
#
_cell.length_a   1.000
_cell.length_b   1.000
_cell.length_c   1.000
_cell.angle_alpha   90.00
_cell.angle_beta   90.00
_cell.angle_gamma   90.00
#
_symmetry.space_group_name_H-M   'P 1'
#
loop_
_entity.id
_entity.type
_entity.pdbx_description
1 polymer ?
#
loop_
_entity_poly.entity_id
_entity_poly.type
_entity_poly.pdbx_seq_one_letter_code
_entity_poly.pdbx_strand_id
1 'polypeptide(L)'
;MSEPTATTEPTHKTHATSGATIQLENLTKRYPGNPNPSVDDVSMEIKAGETVVFVGPSGCGKSTTLKMINRLIEPTSGRIRIGDEDVTDMDPVKLRRKIGYAIQSSGLFPHMTVAENIALVPKMTGWSKSRVKDRVEEMLDLVGLDPREFHGRYPRQLSGGQQQRVGVARALAADPPVLLMDEPFGAVDPITRDHLQDELIRLQHELHKTIVFVTHDFDEAIKLGDRIAVLRERSHIAQFDTPEAILTNPADDFVSGFVGAGAALKRLNLTRVRDVEIADFPTVSVDDPLQQIFNTLRTGQGNELLMLDRRGRPYKWLRRGDLMRAKGSLARAGQLVHDTVTRDATLHDALEAVLIDSGGRVAVTGRRGEYIGVVDMETLMNSVHEMLEADRLTAAEHAHDLEELRHHRVERDLEGLTEDGTADS
;
A
#
# COMPACT_ATOMS: atom_id res chain seq x y z
N MET A 1 -26.03 -25.45 -48.31
CA MET A 1 -24.65 -25.09 -47.88
C MET A 1 -24.69 -23.63 -47.50
N SER A 2 -24.83 -23.34 -46.23
CA SER A 2 -24.84 -21.97 -45.69
C SER A 2 -23.76 -21.92 -44.61
N GLU A 3 -22.76 -21.10 -44.85
CA GLU A 3 -21.67 -20.88 -43.89
C GLU A 3 -22.15 -20.16 -42.62
N PRO A 4 -21.59 -20.49 -41.47
CA PRO A 4 -21.89 -19.75 -40.23
C PRO A 4 -21.04 -18.46 -40.16
N THR A 5 -21.72 -17.34 -40.10
CA THR A 5 -21.17 -16.01 -39.82
C THR A 5 -20.50 -15.99 -38.44
N ALA A 6 -19.19 -15.77 -38.40
CA ALA A 6 -18.43 -15.55 -37.19
C ALA A 6 -18.81 -14.20 -36.58
N THR A 7 -19.41 -14.24 -35.40
CA THR A 7 -19.67 -13.07 -34.56
C THR A 7 -18.34 -12.65 -33.91
N THR A 8 -17.75 -11.58 -34.40
CA THR A 8 -16.59 -10.92 -33.79
C THR A 8 -17.07 -10.16 -32.55
N GLU A 9 -16.70 -10.64 -31.36
CA GLU A 9 -16.81 -9.86 -30.12
C GLU A 9 -15.93 -8.61 -30.23
N PRO A 10 -16.41 -7.42 -29.86
CA PRO A 10 -15.58 -6.22 -29.81
C PRO A 10 -14.68 -6.27 -28.58
N THR A 11 -13.42 -6.62 -28.74
CA THR A 11 -12.37 -6.41 -27.74
C THR A 11 -12.15 -4.90 -27.57
N HIS A 12 -12.85 -4.28 -26.63
CA HIS A 12 -12.53 -2.96 -26.12
C HIS A 12 -11.24 -3.04 -25.27
N LYS A 13 -10.09 -3.10 -25.93
CA LYS A 13 -8.83 -2.68 -25.31
C LYS A 13 -8.80 -1.16 -25.27
N THR A 14 -9.33 -0.56 -24.22
CA THR A 14 -9.01 0.80 -23.86
C THR A 14 -7.50 0.84 -23.61
N HIS A 15 -6.75 1.56 -24.43
CA HIS A 15 -5.35 1.88 -24.15
C HIS A 15 -5.37 2.78 -22.90
N ALA A 16 -5.13 2.19 -21.72
CA ALA A 16 -4.92 2.95 -20.49
C ALA A 16 -3.68 3.84 -20.68
N THR A 17 -3.78 5.10 -20.32
CA THR A 17 -2.65 6.02 -20.36
C THR A 17 -1.62 5.56 -19.33
N SER A 18 -0.39 5.26 -19.73
CA SER A 18 0.69 4.89 -18.81
C SER A 18 1.04 6.06 -17.86
N GLY A 19 1.64 5.74 -16.72
CA GLY A 19 2.14 6.75 -15.78
C GLY A 19 3.17 7.70 -16.42
N ALA A 20 3.35 8.87 -15.83
CA ALA A 20 4.35 9.85 -16.25
C ALA A 20 5.30 10.15 -15.08
N THR A 21 6.59 10.32 -15.37
CA THR A 21 7.60 10.72 -14.39
C THR A 21 7.28 12.11 -13.83
N ILE A 22 7.52 12.34 -12.54
CA ILE A 22 7.44 13.67 -11.92
C ILE A 22 8.83 14.03 -11.42
N GLN A 23 9.35 15.19 -11.84
CA GLN A 23 10.63 15.73 -11.38
C GLN A 23 10.40 17.08 -10.70
N LEU A 24 10.88 17.20 -9.47
CA LEU A 24 10.92 18.43 -8.69
C LEU A 24 12.38 18.87 -8.62
N GLU A 25 12.66 20.12 -9.02
CA GLU A 25 14.01 20.68 -9.06
C GLU A 25 14.05 21.96 -8.21
N ASN A 26 14.74 21.91 -7.07
CA ASN A 26 14.97 23.03 -6.13
C ASN A 26 13.67 23.79 -5.77
N LEU A 27 12.58 23.02 -5.55
CA LEU A 27 11.25 23.56 -5.37
C LEU A 27 11.12 24.28 -4.03
N THR A 28 10.79 25.57 -4.07
CA THR A 28 10.69 26.40 -2.86
C THR A 28 9.36 27.15 -2.84
N LYS A 29 8.74 27.24 -1.65
CA LYS A 29 7.54 28.06 -1.41
C LYS A 29 7.70 28.95 -0.19
N ARG A 30 7.66 30.26 -0.41
CA ARG A 30 7.57 31.28 0.64
C ARG A 30 6.23 32.01 0.55
N TYR A 31 5.58 32.15 1.68
CA TYR A 31 4.36 32.97 1.76
C TYR A 31 4.71 34.39 2.25
N PRO A 32 4.05 35.44 1.71
CA PRO A 32 4.27 36.80 2.18
C PRO A 32 4.05 36.91 3.70
N GLY A 33 4.97 37.62 4.36
CA GLY A 33 4.90 37.81 5.83
C GLY A 33 5.44 36.63 6.66
N ASN A 34 5.86 35.55 6.05
CA ASN A 34 6.47 34.43 6.76
C ASN A 34 7.99 34.44 6.53
N PRO A 35 8.86 34.55 7.58
CA PRO A 35 10.30 34.60 7.42
C PRO A 35 10.87 33.30 6.87
N ASN A 36 10.23 32.17 7.20
CA ASN A 36 10.66 30.84 6.77
C ASN A 36 9.83 30.34 5.60
N PRO A 37 10.43 29.61 4.63
CA PRO A 37 9.68 28.95 3.57
C PRO A 37 8.85 27.80 4.16
N SER A 38 7.70 27.54 3.56
CA SER A 38 6.87 26.35 3.89
C SER A 38 7.36 25.08 3.19
N VAL A 39 8.07 25.27 2.06
CA VAL A 39 8.80 24.25 1.33
C VAL A 39 10.14 24.87 0.94
N ASP A 40 11.23 24.19 1.20
CA ASP A 40 12.58 24.72 1.07
C ASP A 40 13.48 23.77 0.27
N ASP A 41 13.80 24.14 -0.96
CA ASP A 41 14.77 23.47 -1.84
C ASP A 41 14.53 21.97 -2.06
N VAL A 42 13.28 21.57 -2.33
CA VAL A 42 12.92 20.17 -2.52
C VAL A 42 13.28 19.73 -3.94
N SER A 43 14.13 18.71 -4.02
CA SER A 43 14.46 18.03 -5.28
C SER A 43 14.21 16.54 -5.14
N MET A 44 13.41 15.95 -6.06
CA MET A 44 13.15 14.52 -6.12
C MET A 44 12.67 14.08 -7.49
N GLU A 45 12.85 12.81 -7.78
CA GLU A 45 12.30 12.15 -8.96
C GLU A 45 11.36 11.00 -8.54
N ILE A 46 10.16 11.03 -9.09
CA ILE A 46 9.14 9.98 -8.98
C ILE A 46 9.03 9.32 -10.35
N LYS A 47 9.33 8.03 -10.42
CA LYS A 47 9.34 7.30 -11.68
C LYS A 47 7.93 7.07 -12.22
N ALA A 48 7.82 6.93 -13.54
CA ALA A 48 6.55 6.58 -14.17
C ALA A 48 6.02 5.24 -13.65
N GLY A 49 4.75 5.22 -13.23
CA GLY A 49 4.11 4.03 -12.68
C GLY A 49 4.42 3.76 -11.20
N GLU A 50 5.16 4.62 -10.52
CA GLU A 50 5.53 4.48 -9.12
C GLU A 50 4.48 5.15 -8.21
N THR A 51 4.18 4.52 -7.08
CA THR A 51 3.43 5.13 -5.97
C THR A 51 4.42 5.66 -4.93
N VAL A 52 4.50 6.98 -4.78
CA VAL A 52 5.33 7.64 -3.76
C VAL A 52 4.44 8.23 -2.67
N VAL A 53 4.73 7.87 -1.42
CA VAL A 53 3.98 8.36 -0.28
C VAL A 53 4.79 9.41 0.50
N PHE A 54 4.21 10.59 0.69
CA PHE A 54 4.77 11.64 1.54
C PHE A 54 4.24 11.50 2.96
N VAL A 55 5.13 11.26 3.91
CA VAL A 55 4.81 11.19 5.34
C VAL A 55 5.61 12.22 6.12
N GLY A 56 5.15 12.57 7.30
CA GLY A 56 5.83 13.52 8.18
C GLY A 56 4.87 14.27 9.09
N PRO A 57 5.38 15.08 10.04
CA PRO A 57 4.55 15.83 11.00
C PRO A 57 3.55 16.76 10.33
N SER A 58 2.50 17.12 11.06
CA SER A 58 1.57 18.16 10.60
C SER A 58 2.29 19.48 10.35
N GLY A 59 1.97 20.14 9.23
CA GLY A 59 2.58 21.41 8.87
C GLY A 59 3.98 21.35 8.26
N CYS A 60 4.56 20.16 8.06
CA CYS A 60 5.90 20.04 7.47
C CYS A 60 5.98 20.40 5.97
N GLY A 61 4.84 20.59 5.28
CA GLY A 61 4.82 21.02 3.88
C GLY A 61 4.28 20.01 2.86
N LYS A 62 3.92 18.78 3.26
CA LYS A 62 3.43 17.69 2.36
C LYS A 62 2.36 18.16 1.38
N SER A 63 1.22 18.63 1.93
CA SER A 63 0.10 19.12 1.11
C SER A 63 0.46 20.36 0.29
N THR A 64 1.40 21.20 0.76
CA THR A 64 1.90 22.35 0.01
C THR A 64 2.68 21.88 -1.21
N THR A 65 3.58 20.91 -1.04
CA THR A 65 4.35 20.30 -2.15
C THR A 65 3.39 19.64 -3.16
N LEU A 66 2.42 18.88 -2.68
CA LEU A 66 1.40 18.24 -3.54
C LEU A 66 0.61 19.29 -4.34
N LYS A 67 0.20 20.38 -3.68
CA LYS A 67 -0.54 21.50 -4.32
C LYS A 67 0.31 22.26 -5.33
N MET A 68 1.64 22.33 -5.16
CA MET A 68 2.54 22.92 -6.16
C MET A 68 2.64 22.02 -7.40
N ILE A 69 2.73 20.70 -7.25
CA ILE A 69 2.73 19.76 -8.39
C ILE A 69 1.47 19.96 -9.24
N ASN A 70 0.32 20.18 -8.61
CA ASN A 70 -0.96 20.47 -9.29
C ASN A 70 -1.14 21.95 -9.67
N ARG A 71 -0.14 22.79 -9.39
CA ARG A 71 -0.19 24.26 -9.60
C ARG A 71 -1.46 24.91 -9.01
N LEU A 72 -1.95 24.40 -7.89
CA LEU A 72 -2.93 25.09 -7.05
C LEU A 72 -2.26 26.18 -6.21
N ILE A 73 -0.97 26.01 -5.96
CA ILE A 73 -0.08 26.98 -5.33
C ILE A 73 1.11 27.12 -6.27
N GLU A 74 1.41 28.37 -6.68
CA GLU A 74 2.59 28.61 -7.49
C GLU A 74 3.86 28.53 -6.63
N PRO A 75 4.92 27.84 -7.06
CA PRO A 75 6.22 27.87 -6.40
C PRO A 75 6.80 29.28 -6.40
N THR A 76 7.64 29.59 -5.43
CA THR A 76 8.40 30.85 -5.41
C THR A 76 9.64 30.73 -6.29
N SER A 77 10.24 29.55 -6.34
CA SER A 77 11.35 29.18 -7.22
C SER A 77 11.38 27.68 -7.43
N GLY A 78 12.23 27.22 -8.34
CA GLY A 78 12.37 25.83 -8.75
C GLY A 78 11.51 25.48 -9.96
N ARG A 79 11.55 24.21 -10.37
CA ARG A 79 10.83 23.71 -11.56
C ARG A 79 10.11 22.42 -11.26
N ILE A 80 9.04 22.19 -12.03
CA ILE A 80 8.26 20.95 -11.97
C ILE A 80 8.13 20.43 -13.40
N ARG A 81 8.51 19.17 -13.61
CA ARG A 81 8.34 18.48 -14.88
C ARG A 81 7.43 17.26 -14.69
N ILE A 82 6.56 17.01 -15.67
CA ILE A 82 5.72 15.81 -15.71
C ILE A 82 5.88 15.18 -17.10
N GLY A 83 6.46 13.98 -17.13
CA GLY A 83 6.96 13.40 -18.35
C GLY A 83 8.02 14.30 -18.99
N ASP A 84 7.87 14.58 -20.28
CA ASP A 84 8.79 15.44 -21.02
C ASP A 84 8.42 16.93 -20.94
N GLU A 85 7.28 17.29 -20.31
CA GLU A 85 6.77 18.64 -20.26
C GLU A 85 7.22 19.38 -18.99
N ASP A 86 7.80 20.58 -19.14
CA ASP A 86 7.94 21.53 -18.03
C ASP A 86 6.57 22.18 -17.78
N VAL A 87 6.02 21.91 -16.60
CA VAL A 87 4.67 22.37 -16.24
C VAL A 87 4.71 23.65 -15.42
N THR A 88 5.90 24.18 -15.10
CA THR A 88 6.07 25.38 -14.28
C THR A 88 5.39 26.60 -14.91
N ASP A 89 5.48 26.73 -16.24
CA ASP A 89 4.91 27.83 -17.00
C ASP A 89 3.68 27.43 -17.84
N MET A 90 3.22 26.16 -17.75
CA MET A 90 2.05 25.69 -18.49
C MET A 90 0.78 26.35 -17.97
N ASP A 91 -0.25 26.49 -18.83
CA ASP A 91 -1.59 26.89 -18.40
C ASP A 91 -2.12 25.93 -17.31
N PRO A 92 -2.37 26.41 -16.08
CA PRO A 92 -2.82 25.56 -14.97
C PRO A 92 -4.11 24.79 -15.26
N VAL A 93 -5.00 25.33 -16.10
CA VAL A 93 -6.26 24.66 -16.47
C VAL A 93 -5.98 23.46 -17.36
N LYS A 94 -5.03 23.58 -18.30
CA LYS A 94 -4.61 22.45 -19.15
C LYS A 94 -3.93 21.36 -18.34
N LEU A 95 -3.05 21.74 -17.41
CA LEU A 95 -2.35 20.81 -16.51
C LEU A 95 -3.34 20.02 -15.65
N ARG A 96 -4.25 20.72 -14.96
CA ARG A 96 -5.20 20.07 -14.03
C ARG A 96 -6.20 19.12 -14.70
N ARG A 97 -6.38 19.20 -16.00
CA ARG A 97 -7.17 18.23 -16.78
C ARG A 97 -6.40 16.94 -17.05
N LYS A 98 -5.06 16.99 -16.99
CA LYS A 98 -4.17 15.82 -17.17
C LYS A 98 -3.86 15.12 -15.84
N ILE A 99 -4.18 15.72 -14.70
CA ILE A 99 -3.87 15.20 -13.36
C ILE A 99 -5.18 14.85 -12.64
N GLY A 100 -5.25 13.66 -12.08
CA GLY A 100 -6.30 13.30 -11.12
C GLY A 100 -5.95 13.86 -9.75
N TYR A 101 -6.91 14.52 -9.09
CA TYR A 101 -6.66 15.09 -7.77
C TYR A 101 -7.77 14.75 -6.77
N ALA A 102 -7.42 13.97 -5.75
CA ALA A 102 -8.26 13.66 -4.60
C ALA A 102 -7.82 14.49 -3.40
N ILE A 103 -8.72 15.29 -2.85
CA ILE A 103 -8.44 16.18 -1.71
C ILE A 103 -9.02 15.63 -0.41
N GLN A 104 -8.44 16.03 0.71
CA GLN A 104 -8.82 15.64 2.08
C GLN A 104 -10.31 15.91 2.39
N SER A 105 -10.85 17.04 1.98
CA SER A 105 -12.29 17.28 1.97
C SER A 105 -12.82 16.90 0.59
N SER A 106 -13.79 16.03 0.47
CA SER A 106 -14.28 15.45 -0.80
C SER A 106 -14.31 16.41 -2.00
N GLY A 107 -14.39 17.72 -1.75
CA GLY A 107 -14.37 18.78 -2.76
C GLY A 107 -15.44 18.63 -3.84
N LEU A 108 -16.49 17.87 -3.56
CA LEU A 108 -17.59 17.63 -4.49
C LEU A 108 -18.42 18.91 -4.70
N PHE A 109 -18.87 19.11 -5.91
CA PHE A 109 -19.79 20.20 -6.23
C PHE A 109 -21.18 19.88 -5.64
N PRO A 110 -21.66 20.66 -4.65
CA PRO A 110 -22.87 20.31 -3.88
C PRO A 110 -24.16 20.38 -4.71
N HIS A 111 -24.13 21.10 -5.84
CA HIS A 111 -25.25 21.26 -6.77
C HIS A 111 -25.25 20.25 -7.91
N MET A 112 -24.26 19.39 -7.97
CA MET A 112 -24.13 18.30 -8.94
C MET A 112 -24.42 16.96 -8.26
N THR A 113 -25.03 16.03 -9.00
CA THR A 113 -25.19 14.64 -8.56
C THR A 113 -23.82 13.94 -8.46
N VAL A 114 -23.77 12.76 -7.85
CA VAL A 114 -22.59 11.90 -7.80
C VAL A 114 -22.05 11.62 -9.21
N ALA A 115 -22.94 11.18 -10.10
CA ALA A 115 -22.57 10.92 -11.50
C ALA A 115 -22.03 12.16 -12.22
N GLU A 116 -22.64 13.32 -12.00
CA GLU A 116 -22.18 14.56 -12.61
C GLU A 116 -20.81 15.00 -12.09
N ASN A 117 -20.55 14.80 -10.79
CA ASN A 117 -19.24 15.03 -10.19
C ASN A 117 -18.15 14.14 -10.82
N ILE A 118 -18.41 12.84 -10.96
CA ILE A 118 -17.47 11.89 -11.58
C ILE A 118 -17.29 12.20 -13.07
N ALA A 119 -18.36 12.52 -13.78
CA ALA A 119 -18.35 12.80 -15.21
C ALA A 119 -17.71 14.14 -15.61
N LEU A 120 -17.36 14.99 -14.65
CA LEU A 120 -16.98 16.38 -14.92
C LEU A 120 -15.76 16.48 -15.84
N VAL A 121 -14.63 15.86 -15.44
CA VAL A 121 -13.38 15.94 -16.22
C VAL A 121 -13.49 15.17 -17.54
N PRO A 122 -14.03 13.94 -17.60
CA PRO A 122 -14.31 13.27 -18.87
C PRO A 122 -15.12 14.10 -19.86
N LYS A 123 -16.17 14.80 -19.41
CA LYS A 123 -16.95 15.73 -20.28
C LYS A 123 -16.10 16.90 -20.76
N MET A 124 -15.30 17.51 -19.88
CA MET A 124 -14.42 18.65 -20.22
C MET A 124 -13.29 18.27 -21.19
N THR A 125 -12.91 17.00 -21.22
CA THR A 125 -11.91 16.45 -22.14
C THR A 125 -12.51 15.87 -23.42
N GLY A 126 -13.81 16.07 -23.64
CA GLY A 126 -14.48 15.77 -24.91
C GLY A 126 -14.87 14.31 -25.12
N TRP A 127 -15.01 13.51 -24.04
CA TRP A 127 -15.47 12.12 -24.18
C TRP A 127 -16.92 12.04 -24.67
N SER A 128 -17.25 11.01 -25.44
CA SER A 128 -18.62 10.77 -25.89
C SER A 128 -19.56 10.49 -24.69
N LYS A 129 -20.83 10.82 -24.84
CA LYS A 129 -21.84 10.61 -23.78
C LYS A 129 -21.93 9.14 -23.32
N SER A 130 -21.82 8.19 -24.26
CA SER A 130 -21.85 6.76 -23.93
C SER A 130 -20.63 6.42 -23.06
N ARG A 131 -19.41 6.75 -23.51
CA ARG A 131 -18.17 6.47 -22.77
C ARG A 131 -18.16 7.09 -21.37
N VAL A 132 -18.71 8.31 -21.23
CA VAL A 132 -18.83 8.97 -19.93
C VAL A 132 -19.77 8.20 -19.01
N LYS A 133 -20.91 7.72 -19.53
CA LYS A 133 -21.87 6.93 -18.74
C LYS A 133 -21.23 5.63 -18.23
N ASP A 134 -20.65 4.87 -19.14
CA ASP A 134 -20.01 3.58 -18.80
C ASP A 134 -18.88 3.79 -17.77
N ARG A 135 -18.09 4.85 -17.93
CA ARG A 135 -17.01 5.18 -17.01
C ARG A 135 -17.50 5.61 -15.63
N VAL A 136 -18.62 6.31 -15.54
CA VAL A 136 -19.24 6.68 -14.24
C VAL A 136 -19.70 5.42 -13.49
N GLU A 137 -20.33 4.47 -14.16
CA GLU A 137 -20.75 3.21 -13.56
C GLU A 137 -19.52 2.41 -13.07
N GLU A 138 -18.51 2.25 -13.92
CA GLU A 138 -17.22 1.62 -13.57
C GLU A 138 -16.57 2.26 -12.33
N MET A 139 -16.52 3.59 -12.26
CA MET A 139 -15.91 4.29 -11.14
C MET A 139 -16.71 4.17 -9.85
N LEU A 140 -18.04 4.09 -9.93
CA LEU A 140 -18.87 3.85 -8.75
C LEU A 140 -18.70 2.43 -8.22
N ASP A 141 -18.69 1.42 -9.10
CA ASP A 141 -18.43 0.03 -8.71
C ASP A 141 -17.05 -0.11 -8.06
N LEU A 142 -16.04 0.54 -8.64
CA LEU A 142 -14.67 0.56 -8.13
C LEU A 142 -14.59 1.01 -6.67
N VAL A 143 -15.31 2.08 -6.32
CA VAL A 143 -15.28 2.62 -4.94
C VAL A 143 -16.36 1.98 -4.05
N GLY A 144 -16.96 0.87 -4.46
CA GLY A 144 -17.95 0.11 -3.68
C GLY A 144 -19.26 0.88 -3.43
N LEU A 145 -19.72 1.65 -4.43
CA LEU A 145 -20.98 2.37 -4.40
C LEU A 145 -21.88 1.86 -5.54
N ASP A 146 -23.00 1.19 -5.23
CA ASP A 146 -23.92 0.68 -6.27
C ASP A 146 -24.39 1.82 -7.19
N PRO A 147 -24.08 1.78 -8.51
CA PRO A 147 -24.48 2.81 -9.44
C PRO A 147 -25.99 3.08 -9.45
N ARG A 148 -26.81 2.04 -9.26
CA ARG A 148 -28.28 2.17 -9.26
C ARG A 148 -28.82 3.02 -8.11
N GLU A 149 -28.10 2.99 -6.98
CA GLU A 149 -28.46 3.72 -5.77
C GLU A 149 -27.83 5.11 -5.73
N PHE A 150 -26.55 5.22 -6.10
CA PHE A 150 -25.75 6.42 -5.84
C PHE A 150 -25.69 7.39 -7.02
N HIS A 151 -25.91 6.95 -8.26
CA HIS A 151 -25.76 7.78 -9.46
C HIS A 151 -26.51 9.12 -9.38
N GLY A 152 -27.74 9.11 -8.89
CA GLY A 152 -28.60 10.31 -8.82
C GLY A 152 -28.55 11.07 -7.50
N ARG A 153 -27.79 10.58 -6.48
CA ARG A 153 -27.70 11.27 -5.20
C ARG A 153 -26.85 12.53 -5.28
N TYR A 154 -27.11 13.46 -4.39
CA TYR A 154 -26.31 14.68 -4.20
C TYR A 154 -25.34 14.49 -3.03
N PRO A 155 -24.20 15.21 -2.98
CA PRO A 155 -23.20 15.10 -1.89
C PRO A 155 -23.80 15.21 -0.50
N ARG A 156 -24.79 16.08 -0.28
CA ARG A 156 -25.50 16.22 1.02
C ARG A 156 -26.26 14.98 1.50
N GLN A 157 -26.47 14.01 0.61
CA GLN A 157 -27.18 12.75 0.90
C GLN A 157 -26.21 11.60 1.19
N LEU A 158 -24.90 11.90 1.21
CA LEU A 158 -23.82 10.95 1.43
C LEU A 158 -23.19 11.16 2.79
N SER A 159 -22.72 10.08 3.42
CA SER A 159 -21.82 10.16 4.57
C SER A 159 -20.46 10.75 4.15
N GLY A 160 -19.65 11.23 5.12
CA GLY A 160 -18.31 11.77 4.85
C GLY A 160 -17.42 10.76 4.09
N GLY A 161 -17.41 9.50 4.50
CA GLY A 161 -16.67 8.44 3.81
C GLY A 161 -17.19 8.16 2.39
N GLN A 162 -18.52 8.20 2.17
CA GLN A 162 -19.09 8.06 0.83
C GLN A 162 -18.71 9.24 -0.08
N GLN A 163 -18.71 10.47 0.44
CA GLN A 163 -18.26 11.65 -0.30
C GLN A 163 -16.78 11.51 -0.70
N GLN A 164 -15.94 11.02 0.20
CA GLN A 164 -14.52 10.82 -0.04
C GLN A 164 -14.29 9.78 -1.14
N ARG A 165 -15.02 8.65 -1.11
CA ARG A 165 -15.00 7.63 -2.18
C ARG A 165 -15.41 8.19 -3.54
N VAL A 166 -16.44 9.01 -3.60
CA VAL A 166 -16.82 9.73 -4.84
C VAL A 166 -15.72 10.69 -5.29
N GLY A 167 -15.01 11.35 -4.37
CA GLY A 167 -13.85 12.18 -4.65
C GLY A 167 -12.71 11.41 -5.33
N VAL A 168 -12.41 10.20 -4.85
CA VAL A 168 -11.42 9.28 -5.47
C VAL A 168 -11.90 8.84 -6.85
N ALA A 169 -13.15 8.39 -6.98
CA ALA A 169 -13.76 8.02 -8.27
C ALA A 169 -13.65 9.15 -9.31
N ARG A 170 -13.92 10.40 -8.91
CA ARG A 170 -13.79 11.57 -9.76
C ARG A 170 -12.35 11.80 -10.22
N ALA A 171 -11.36 11.62 -9.33
CA ALA A 171 -9.96 11.80 -9.67
C ALA A 171 -9.49 10.78 -10.72
N LEU A 172 -10.01 9.55 -10.67
CA LEU A 172 -9.70 8.46 -11.59
C LEU A 172 -10.49 8.49 -12.91
N ALA A 173 -11.61 9.21 -12.95
CA ALA A 173 -12.59 9.11 -14.04
C ALA A 173 -12.03 9.45 -15.42
N ALA A 174 -11.14 10.43 -15.54
CA ALA A 174 -10.54 10.85 -16.82
C ALA A 174 -9.33 10.02 -17.26
N ASP A 175 -9.00 8.96 -16.53
CA ASP A 175 -7.83 8.10 -16.79
C ASP A 175 -6.50 8.88 -16.87
N PRO A 176 -6.17 9.71 -15.86
CA PRO A 176 -4.97 10.55 -15.89
C PRO A 176 -3.69 9.70 -15.75
N PRO A 177 -2.53 10.15 -16.31
CA PRO A 177 -1.23 9.49 -16.09
C PRO A 177 -0.69 9.71 -14.67
N VAL A 178 -1.09 10.78 -14.00
CA VAL A 178 -0.66 11.16 -12.65
C VAL A 178 -1.86 11.34 -11.74
N LEU A 179 -1.78 10.75 -10.55
CA LEU A 179 -2.77 10.90 -9.47
C LEU A 179 -2.11 11.55 -8.26
N LEU A 180 -2.70 12.60 -7.76
CA LEU A 180 -2.30 13.28 -6.54
C LEU A 180 -3.39 13.08 -5.49
N MET A 181 -3.04 12.60 -4.30
CA MET A 181 -3.98 12.26 -3.25
C MET A 181 -3.54 12.89 -1.92
N ASP A 182 -4.36 13.79 -1.38
CA ASP A 182 -4.10 14.48 -0.11
C ASP A 182 -5.01 13.90 0.98
N GLU A 183 -4.50 12.97 1.80
CA GLU A 183 -5.21 12.22 2.85
C GLU A 183 -6.58 11.66 2.38
N PRO A 184 -6.63 10.89 1.27
CA PRO A 184 -7.89 10.53 0.63
C PRO A 184 -8.78 9.59 1.46
N PHE A 185 -8.25 8.96 2.50
CA PHE A 185 -8.98 8.01 3.34
C PHE A 185 -9.18 8.49 4.80
N GLY A 186 -8.81 9.72 5.12
CA GLY A 186 -8.84 10.25 6.50
C GLY A 186 -10.21 10.26 7.18
N ALA A 187 -11.31 10.36 6.43
CA ALA A 187 -12.68 10.34 6.95
C ALA A 187 -13.42 9.02 6.69
N VAL A 188 -12.72 7.97 6.24
CA VAL A 188 -13.29 6.65 5.96
C VAL A 188 -13.12 5.75 7.18
N ASP A 189 -14.14 4.94 7.48
CA ASP A 189 -14.06 3.93 8.54
C ASP A 189 -12.98 2.87 8.24
N PRO A 190 -12.40 2.21 9.26
CA PRO A 190 -11.24 1.33 9.07
C PRO A 190 -11.48 0.19 8.05
N ILE A 191 -12.62 -0.49 8.12
CA ILE A 191 -12.92 -1.64 7.24
C ILE A 191 -13.03 -1.19 5.78
N THR A 192 -13.75 -0.10 5.54
CA THR A 192 -13.89 0.47 4.19
C THR A 192 -12.56 1.05 3.70
N ARG A 193 -11.75 1.62 4.59
CA ARG A 193 -10.41 2.15 4.26
C ARG A 193 -9.50 1.05 3.73
N ASP A 194 -9.40 -0.07 4.45
CA ASP A 194 -8.63 -1.23 4.02
C ASP A 194 -9.03 -1.71 2.63
N HIS A 195 -10.33 -1.84 2.41
CA HIS A 195 -10.86 -2.26 1.11
C HIS A 195 -10.50 -1.30 -0.03
N LEU A 196 -10.55 0.03 0.23
CA LEU A 196 -10.19 1.05 -0.77
C LEU A 196 -8.69 1.08 -1.05
N GLN A 197 -7.86 0.83 -0.04
CA GLN A 197 -6.42 0.69 -0.20
C GLN A 197 -6.07 -0.50 -1.07
N ASP A 198 -6.68 -1.66 -0.83
CA ASP A 198 -6.48 -2.87 -1.62
C ASP A 198 -6.92 -2.67 -3.08
N GLU A 199 -8.06 -2.00 -3.29
CA GLU A 199 -8.51 -1.63 -4.63
C GLU A 199 -7.55 -0.64 -5.32
N LEU A 200 -6.99 0.33 -4.58
CA LEU A 200 -6.00 1.26 -5.13
C LEU A 200 -4.72 0.52 -5.55
N ILE A 201 -4.24 -0.42 -4.73
CA ILE A 201 -3.09 -1.28 -5.05
C ILE A 201 -3.38 -2.11 -6.31
N ARG A 202 -4.55 -2.74 -6.38
CA ARG A 202 -4.96 -3.53 -7.54
C ARG A 202 -4.98 -2.69 -8.82
N LEU A 203 -5.57 -1.51 -8.76
CA LEU A 203 -5.61 -0.57 -9.88
C LEU A 203 -4.24 -0.11 -10.31
N GLN A 204 -3.36 0.16 -9.35
CA GLN A 204 -1.99 0.57 -9.64
C GLN A 204 -1.25 -0.53 -10.42
N HIS A 205 -1.39 -1.79 -10.00
CA HIS A 205 -0.82 -2.94 -10.70
C HIS A 205 -1.39 -3.14 -12.12
N GLU A 206 -2.68 -2.82 -12.34
CA GLU A 206 -3.32 -2.96 -13.64
C GLU A 206 -3.03 -1.78 -14.58
N LEU A 207 -3.02 -0.57 -14.05
CA LEU A 207 -3.00 0.67 -14.84
C LEU A 207 -1.64 1.37 -14.88
N HIS A 208 -0.70 1.00 -13.98
CA HIS A 208 0.65 1.58 -13.87
C HIS A 208 0.66 3.11 -13.86
N LYS A 209 -0.25 3.72 -13.07
CA LYS A 209 -0.32 5.18 -12.89
C LYS A 209 0.78 5.65 -11.96
N THR A 210 1.28 6.87 -12.16
CA THR A 210 2.14 7.51 -11.16
C THR A 210 1.27 8.15 -10.09
N ILE A 211 1.49 7.76 -8.83
CA ILE A 211 0.68 8.23 -7.71
C ILE A 211 1.58 8.97 -6.70
N VAL A 212 1.18 10.17 -6.31
CA VAL A 212 1.73 10.87 -5.14
C VAL A 212 0.66 10.92 -4.07
N PHE A 213 0.92 10.25 -2.98
CA PHE A 213 0.00 10.08 -1.88
C PHE A 213 0.52 10.80 -0.64
N VAL A 214 -0.31 11.58 0.03
CA VAL A 214 0.03 12.24 1.30
C VAL A 214 -0.76 11.61 2.41
N THR A 215 -0.08 11.20 3.47
CA THR A 215 -0.70 10.72 4.71
C THR A 215 0.11 11.15 5.93
N HIS A 216 -0.48 11.07 7.09
CA HIS A 216 0.19 11.16 8.38
C HIS A 216 0.37 9.77 9.04
N ASP A 217 -0.19 8.73 8.44
CA ASP A 217 -0.16 7.35 8.91
C ASP A 217 0.98 6.59 8.20
N PHE A 218 1.97 6.13 8.98
CA PHE A 218 3.11 5.41 8.43
C PHE A 218 2.75 3.98 7.98
N ASP A 219 1.78 3.34 8.62
CA ASP A 219 1.32 2.00 8.22
C ASP A 219 0.61 2.06 6.87
N GLU A 220 -0.16 3.12 6.62
CA GLU A 220 -0.74 3.40 5.31
C GLU A 220 0.35 3.61 4.25
N ALA A 221 1.44 4.31 4.59
CA ALA A 221 2.56 4.53 3.68
C ALA A 221 3.28 3.22 3.33
N ILE A 222 3.49 2.33 4.30
CA ILE A 222 4.07 0.99 4.09
C ILE A 222 3.18 0.16 3.16
N LYS A 223 1.86 0.20 3.35
CA LYS A 223 0.90 -0.61 2.59
C LYS A 223 0.82 -0.17 1.13
N LEU A 224 0.86 1.13 0.87
CA LEU A 224 0.55 1.71 -0.44
C LEU A 224 1.77 2.08 -1.28
N GLY A 225 2.91 2.42 -0.64
CA GLY A 225 4.04 3.03 -1.30
C GLY A 225 5.04 2.05 -1.89
N ASP A 226 5.43 2.25 -3.14
CA ASP A 226 6.67 1.66 -3.67
C ASP A 226 7.88 2.35 -3.03
N ARG A 227 7.78 3.66 -2.78
CA ARG A 227 8.74 4.46 -2.03
C ARG A 227 8.04 5.44 -1.09
N ILE A 228 8.70 5.74 0.01
CA ILE A 228 8.22 6.69 1.03
C ILE A 228 9.21 7.85 1.13
N ALA A 229 8.72 9.07 1.05
CA ALA A 229 9.46 10.28 1.37
C ALA A 229 9.09 10.73 2.80
N VAL A 230 9.99 10.53 3.74
CA VAL A 230 9.85 11.01 5.12
C VAL A 230 10.29 12.47 5.16
N LEU A 231 9.35 13.37 5.41
CA LEU A 231 9.55 14.81 5.35
C LEU A 231 9.62 15.42 6.75
N ARG A 232 10.66 16.22 7.00
CA ARG A 232 10.79 17.13 8.15
C ARG A 232 10.14 18.47 7.87
N GLU A 233 10.27 19.39 8.79
CA GLU A 233 9.86 20.78 8.61
C GLU A 233 10.34 21.35 7.27
N ARG A 234 9.52 22.17 6.63
CA ARG A 234 9.77 22.80 5.32
C ARG A 234 9.93 21.82 4.17
N SER A 235 9.33 20.64 4.27
CA SER A 235 9.44 19.54 3.31
C SER A 235 10.87 19.02 3.10
N HIS A 236 11.78 19.25 4.07
CA HIS A 236 13.11 18.68 3.97
C HIS A 236 13.04 17.15 3.98
N ILE A 237 13.60 16.52 2.96
CA ILE A 237 13.58 15.06 2.81
C ILE A 237 14.57 14.46 3.79
N ALA A 238 14.08 13.79 4.84
CA ALA A 238 14.92 13.08 5.79
C ALA A 238 15.40 11.75 5.22
N GLN A 239 14.49 11.03 4.56
CA GLN A 239 14.80 9.80 3.84
C GLN A 239 13.80 9.60 2.69
N PHE A 240 14.27 9.07 1.57
CA PHE A 240 13.44 8.74 0.41
C PHE A 240 13.84 7.39 -0.14
N ASP A 241 13.13 6.34 0.28
CA ASP A 241 13.50 4.97 -0.03
C ASP A 241 12.28 4.04 -0.04
N THR A 242 12.50 2.74 -0.28
CA THR A 242 11.47 1.72 -0.16
C THR A 242 11.01 1.57 1.31
N PRO A 243 9.77 1.14 1.55
CA PRO A 243 9.29 0.86 2.91
C PRO A 243 10.23 -0.06 3.69
N GLU A 244 10.73 -1.11 3.04
CA GLU A 244 11.66 -2.07 3.65
C GLU A 244 12.97 -1.41 4.08
N ALA A 245 13.58 -0.59 3.22
CA ALA A 245 14.83 0.12 3.53
C ALA A 245 14.64 1.09 4.70
N ILE A 246 13.51 1.81 4.76
CA ILE A 246 13.21 2.74 5.86
C ILE A 246 12.99 2.01 7.18
N LEU A 247 12.32 0.85 7.15
CA LEU A 247 12.08 0.03 8.34
C LEU A 247 13.34 -0.65 8.87
N THR A 248 14.25 -1.05 7.96
CA THR A 248 15.47 -1.79 8.30
C THR A 248 16.61 -0.84 8.66
N ASN A 249 16.71 0.28 7.93
CA ASN A 249 17.83 1.22 8.02
C ASN A 249 17.34 2.67 8.01
N PRO A 250 16.71 3.15 9.10
CA PRO A 250 16.30 4.53 9.21
C PRO A 250 17.53 5.46 9.20
N ALA A 251 17.47 6.50 8.37
CA ALA A 251 18.61 7.40 8.13
C ALA A 251 19.09 8.13 9.39
N ASP A 252 18.22 8.32 10.37
CA ASP A 252 18.52 9.00 11.62
C ASP A 252 17.44 8.80 12.69
N ASP A 253 17.65 9.36 13.88
CA ASP A 253 16.74 9.26 15.03
C ASP A 253 15.33 9.85 14.75
N PHE A 254 15.23 10.84 13.88
CA PHE A 254 13.93 11.40 13.49
C PHE A 254 13.12 10.38 12.68
N VAL A 255 13.75 9.74 11.69
CA VAL A 255 13.10 8.71 10.87
C VAL A 255 12.76 7.50 11.75
N SER A 256 13.70 7.05 12.59
CA SER A 256 13.48 5.96 13.56
C SER A 256 12.32 6.27 14.51
N GLY A 257 12.26 7.48 15.03
CA GLY A 257 11.15 7.93 15.89
C GLY A 257 9.81 8.01 15.17
N PHE A 258 9.83 8.32 13.86
CA PHE A 258 8.63 8.37 13.03
C PHE A 258 8.12 6.98 12.66
N VAL A 259 9.00 6.05 12.38
CA VAL A 259 8.69 4.62 12.19
C VAL A 259 8.07 4.04 13.46
N GLY A 260 8.55 4.46 14.62
CA GLY A 260 8.04 4.08 15.93
C GLY A 260 8.45 2.69 16.39
N ALA A 261 7.95 2.30 17.57
CA ALA A 261 8.18 0.97 18.11
C ALA A 261 7.47 -0.09 17.25
N GLY A 262 8.12 -1.25 17.07
CA GLY A 262 7.52 -2.37 16.35
C GLY A 262 7.86 -2.41 14.85
N ALA A 263 8.95 -1.81 14.41
CA ALA A 263 9.41 -1.88 13.02
C ALA A 263 9.43 -3.32 12.47
N ALA A 264 9.90 -4.28 13.26
CA ALA A 264 9.90 -5.69 12.89
C ALA A 264 8.48 -6.25 12.68
N LEU A 265 7.50 -5.86 13.51
CA LEU A 265 6.10 -6.24 13.30
C LEU A 265 5.51 -5.59 12.04
N LYS A 266 5.88 -4.34 11.75
CA LYS A 266 5.45 -3.65 10.53
C LYS A 266 6.03 -4.30 9.27
N ARG A 267 7.23 -4.90 9.35
CA ARG A 267 7.83 -5.69 8.25
C ARG A 267 7.02 -6.93 7.90
N LEU A 268 6.24 -7.47 8.83
CA LEU A 268 5.32 -8.58 8.52
C LEU A 268 4.29 -8.20 7.44
N ASN A 269 3.97 -6.93 7.26
CA ASN A 269 3.10 -6.46 6.18
C ASN A 269 3.78 -6.50 4.80
N LEU A 270 5.11 -6.51 4.76
CA LEU A 270 5.90 -6.55 3.52
C LEU A 270 6.27 -7.99 3.11
N THR A 271 6.48 -8.86 4.09
CA THR A 271 6.86 -10.26 3.86
C THR A 271 5.63 -11.10 3.54
N ARG A 272 5.74 -11.97 2.56
CA ARG A 272 4.64 -12.84 2.12
C ARG A 272 4.77 -14.25 2.70
N VAL A 273 3.64 -14.93 2.84
CA VAL A 273 3.58 -16.33 3.28
C VAL A 273 4.45 -17.26 2.41
N ARG A 274 4.61 -16.96 1.12
CA ARG A 274 5.49 -17.73 0.22
C ARG A 274 6.99 -17.58 0.51
N ASP A 275 7.39 -16.56 1.25
CA ASP A 275 8.79 -16.23 1.55
C ASP A 275 9.28 -16.91 2.82
N VAL A 276 8.39 -17.63 3.52
CA VAL A 276 8.71 -18.44 4.72
C VAL A 276 8.41 -19.90 4.48
N GLU A 277 8.89 -20.76 5.39
CA GLU A 277 8.63 -22.19 5.33
C GLU A 277 7.14 -22.50 5.51
N ILE A 278 6.53 -23.12 4.51
CA ILE A 278 5.17 -23.68 4.59
C ILE A 278 5.32 -25.16 4.93
N ALA A 279 5.08 -25.50 6.19
CA ALA A 279 5.27 -26.83 6.69
C ALA A 279 4.21 -27.80 6.16
N ASP A 280 4.61 -29.03 5.88
CA ASP A 280 3.65 -30.10 5.61
C ASP A 280 2.98 -30.53 6.92
N PHE A 281 1.67 -30.75 6.87
CA PHE A 281 0.90 -31.13 8.06
C PHE A 281 0.01 -32.35 7.76
N PRO A 282 -0.17 -33.29 8.71
CA PRO A 282 -0.97 -34.46 8.49
C PRO A 282 -2.39 -34.12 8.05
N THR A 283 -2.82 -34.65 6.90
CA THR A 283 -4.15 -34.44 6.36
C THR A 283 -4.92 -35.73 6.18
N VAL A 284 -6.25 -35.64 6.21
CA VAL A 284 -7.17 -36.72 5.86
C VAL A 284 -8.34 -36.14 5.06
N SER A 285 -8.98 -36.97 4.24
CA SER A 285 -10.20 -36.60 3.53
C SER A 285 -11.43 -36.80 4.41
N VAL A 286 -12.48 -36.02 4.16
CA VAL A 286 -13.80 -36.21 4.78
C VAL A 286 -14.40 -37.57 4.45
N ASP A 287 -14.00 -38.20 3.34
CA ASP A 287 -14.46 -39.52 2.90
C ASP A 287 -13.58 -40.68 3.39
N ASP A 288 -12.47 -40.40 4.12
CA ASP A 288 -11.58 -41.43 4.64
C ASP A 288 -12.23 -42.28 5.75
N PRO A 289 -11.96 -43.59 5.80
CA PRO A 289 -12.46 -44.45 6.87
C PRO A 289 -11.95 -43.99 8.25
N LEU A 290 -12.81 -44.06 9.27
CA LEU A 290 -12.47 -43.70 10.66
C LEU A 290 -11.19 -44.37 11.15
N GLN A 291 -10.94 -45.63 10.75
CA GLN A 291 -9.73 -46.37 11.12
C GLN A 291 -8.47 -45.69 10.59
N GLN A 292 -8.51 -45.16 9.36
CA GLN A 292 -7.39 -44.43 8.75
C GLN A 292 -7.17 -43.10 9.47
N ILE A 293 -8.22 -42.36 9.78
CA ILE A 293 -8.15 -41.10 10.54
C ILE A 293 -7.49 -41.33 11.92
N PHE A 294 -7.91 -42.38 12.63
CA PHE A 294 -7.31 -42.74 13.92
C PHE A 294 -5.84 -43.16 13.78
N ASN A 295 -5.46 -43.88 12.72
CA ASN A 295 -4.08 -44.27 12.47
C ASN A 295 -3.22 -43.04 12.20
N THR A 296 -3.67 -42.08 11.36
CA THR A 296 -2.96 -40.84 11.08
C THR A 296 -2.78 -39.99 12.34
N LEU A 297 -3.81 -39.87 13.20
CA LEU A 297 -3.72 -39.20 14.50
C LEU A 297 -2.74 -39.91 15.48
N ARG A 298 -2.53 -41.20 15.34
CA ARG A 298 -1.63 -41.98 16.21
C ARG A 298 -0.17 -41.89 15.78
N THR A 299 0.07 -41.80 14.48
CA THR A 299 1.43 -41.78 13.89
C THR A 299 1.92 -40.34 13.62
N GLY A 300 1.01 -39.39 13.53
CA GLY A 300 1.35 -37.97 13.32
C GLY A 300 1.91 -37.31 14.59
N GLN A 301 2.79 -36.33 14.39
CA GLN A 301 3.30 -35.50 15.48
C GLN A 301 2.16 -34.64 16.05
N GLY A 302 1.97 -34.64 17.37
CA GLY A 302 1.05 -33.70 18.04
C GLY A 302 -0.40 -34.14 18.22
N ASN A 303 -0.81 -35.36 17.83
CA ASN A 303 -2.21 -35.86 17.98
C ASN A 303 -3.28 -34.99 17.30
N GLU A 304 -2.90 -34.26 16.28
CA GLU A 304 -3.75 -33.32 15.52
C GLU A 304 -3.60 -33.54 14.02
N LEU A 305 -4.65 -33.32 13.26
CA LEU A 305 -4.61 -33.35 11.80
C LEU A 305 -5.61 -32.36 11.21
N LEU A 306 -5.43 -32.05 9.94
CA LEU A 306 -6.35 -31.23 9.16
C LEU A 306 -7.23 -32.14 8.26
N MET A 307 -8.53 -32.04 8.42
CA MET A 307 -9.48 -32.68 7.53
C MET A 307 -9.75 -31.78 6.32
N LEU A 308 -9.64 -32.34 5.13
CA LEU A 308 -9.94 -31.70 3.87
C LEU A 308 -11.33 -32.12 3.36
N ASP A 309 -12.01 -31.20 2.69
CA ASP A 309 -13.24 -31.48 1.97
C ASP A 309 -12.98 -32.32 0.69
N ARG A 310 -14.05 -32.69 -0.04
CA ARG A 310 -13.95 -33.46 -1.31
C ARG A 310 -13.21 -32.75 -2.43
N ARG A 311 -12.96 -31.45 -2.27
CA ARG A 311 -12.23 -30.61 -3.22
C ARG A 311 -10.79 -30.34 -2.78
N GLY A 312 -10.34 -30.99 -1.70
CA GLY A 312 -9.02 -30.80 -1.11
C GLY A 312 -8.83 -29.46 -0.38
N ARG A 313 -9.93 -28.86 0.10
CA ARG A 313 -9.89 -27.59 0.84
C ARG A 313 -9.88 -27.85 2.34
N PRO A 314 -9.19 -27.02 3.15
CA PRO A 314 -9.25 -27.07 4.60
C PRO A 314 -10.70 -27.01 5.10
N TYR A 315 -11.07 -27.95 5.96
CA TYR A 315 -12.44 -28.05 6.47
C TYR A 315 -12.50 -28.00 7.98
N LYS A 316 -11.76 -28.91 8.68
CA LYS A 316 -11.77 -29.00 10.14
C LYS A 316 -10.40 -29.38 10.70
N TRP A 317 -10.04 -28.77 11.82
CA TRP A 317 -8.98 -29.28 12.69
C TRP A 317 -9.52 -30.38 13.59
N LEU A 318 -8.85 -31.52 13.62
CA LEU A 318 -9.23 -32.69 14.40
C LEU A 318 -8.14 -33.05 15.38
N ARG A 319 -8.51 -33.13 16.64
CA ARG A 319 -7.66 -33.69 17.71
C ARG A 319 -8.20 -35.06 18.14
N ARG A 320 -7.29 -35.92 18.59
CA ARG A 320 -7.67 -37.24 19.09
C ARG A 320 -8.72 -37.16 20.20
N GLY A 321 -8.60 -36.18 21.12
CA GLY A 321 -9.57 -35.98 22.19
C GLY A 321 -10.96 -35.59 21.68
N ASP A 322 -11.08 -34.91 20.56
CA ASP A 322 -12.37 -34.52 19.98
C ASP A 322 -13.11 -35.71 19.41
N LEU A 323 -12.40 -36.61 18.72
CA LEU A 323 -12.97 -37.84 18.19
C LEU A 323 -13.45 -38.75 19.30
N MET A 324 -12.68 -38.88 20.40
CA MET A 324 -13.07 -39.67 21.56
C MET A 324 -14.35 -39.10 22.23
N ARG A 325 -14.40 -37.80 22.45
CA ARG A 325 -15.59 -37.13 23.01
C ARG A 325 -16.83 -37.24 22.12
N ALA A 326 -16.64 -37.16 20.82
CA ALA A 326 -17.70 -37.26 19.83
C ALA A 326 -18.13 -38.74 19.54
N LYS A 327 -17.57 -39.73 20.27
CA LYS A 327 -17.85 -41.15 20.09
C LYS A 327 -17.68 -41.62 18.64
N GLY A 328 -16.65 -41.09 17.95
CA GLY A 328 -16.36 -41.39 16.55
C GLY A 328 -17.20 -40.65 15.50
N SER A 329 -18.04 -39.74 15.90
CA SER A 329 -18.85 -38.96 14.93
C SER A 329 -18.01 -37.78 14.38
N LEU A 330 -17.56 -37.86 13.13
CA LEU A 330 -16.81 -36.80 12.43
C LEU A 330 -17.62 -35.50 12.31
N ALA A 331 -18.95 -35.60 12.21
CA ALA A 331 -19.80 -34.41 12.13
C ALA A 331 -19.73 -33.54 13.40
N ARG A 332 -19.52 -34.16 14.56
CA ARG A 332 -19.47 -33.51 15.89
C ARG A 332 -18.05 -33.29 16.41
N ALA A 333 -17.06 -33.89 15.77
CA ALA A 333 -15.66 -33.79 16.17
C ALA A 333 -14.96 -32.60 15.51
N GLY A 334 -13.99 -32.03 16.24
CA GLY A 334 -13.09 -31.02 15.72
C GLY A 334 -13.69 -29.61 15.60
N GLN A 335 -12.85 -28.67 15.23
CA GLN A 335 -13.19 -27.28 15.02
C GLN A 335 -13.18 -26.96 13.52
N LEU A 336 -14.15 -26.20 13.05
CA LEU A 336 -14.16 -25.71 11.66
C LEU A 336 -12.92 -24.81 11.45
N VAL A 337 -12.32 -24.90 10.27
CA VAL A 337 -11.34 -23.93 9.84
C VAL A 337 -12.09 -22.63 9.56
N HIS A 338 -11.79 -21.59 10.32
CA HIS A 338 -12.41 -20.28 10.18
C HIS A 338 -11.71 -19.44 9.14
N ASP A 339 -10.37 -19.42 9.19
CA ASP A 339 -9.54 -18.60 8.33
C ASP A 339 -8.47 -19.42 7.63
N THR A 340 -8.15 -19.03 6.42
CA THR A 340 -7.05 -19.58 5.61
C THR A 340 -6.32 -18.43 4.96
N VAL A 341 -5.03 -18.58 4.73
CA VAL A 341 -4.22 -17.59 4.01
C VAL A 341 -3.75 -18.14 2.67
N THR A 342 -3.53 -17.26 1.71
CA THR A 342 -2.91 -17.63 0.44
C THR A 342 -1.40 -17.44 0.51
N ARG A 343 -0.66 -17.98 -0.47
CA ARG A 343 0.78 -17.74 -0.59
C ARG A 343 1.15 -16.26 -0.75
N ASP A 344 0.25 -15.47 -1.32
CA ASP A 344 0.46 -14.05 -1.58
C ASP A 344 -0.01 -13.16 -0.42
N ALA A 345 -0.66 -13.71 0.62
CA ALA A 345 -1.01 -13.02 1.85
C ALA A 345 0.25 -12.58 2.61
N THR A 346 0.13 -11.55 3.44
CA THR A 346 1.24 -11.07 4.28
C THR A 346 1.46 -11.98 5.49
N LEU A 347 2.65 -11.93 6.10
CA LEU A 347 2.87 -12.60 7.39
C LEU A 347 2.03 -11.98 8.51
N HIS A 348 1.62 -10.72 8.36
CA HIS A 348 0.69 -10.09 9.28
C HIS A 348 -0.69 -10.76 9.22
N ASP A 349 -1.23 -10.97 8.01
CA ASP A 349 -2.49 -11.71 7.83
C ASP A 349 -2.40 -13.13 8.40
N ALA A 350 -1.26 -13.79 8.20
CA ALA A 350 -1.01 -15.11 8.76
C ALA A 350 -0.96 -15.08 10.30
N LEU A 351 -0.31 -14.08 10.89
CA LEU A 351 -0.24 -13.91 12.35
C LEU A 351 -1.63 -13.68 12.94
N GLU A 352 -2.43 -12.82 12.31
CA GLU A 352 -3.80 -12.56 12.76
C GLU A 352 -4.65 -13.83 12.71
N ALA A 353 -4.60 -14.58 11.61
CA ALA A 353 -5.32 -15.84 11.46
C ALA A 353 -4.85 -16.90 12.48
N VAL A 354 -3.55 -16.99 12.78
CA VAL A 354 -2.99 -17.89 13.80
C VAL A 354 -3.46 -17.53 15.21
N LEU A 355 -3.60 -16.22 15.51
CA LEU A 355 -4.08 -15.76 16.83
C LEU A 355 -5.58 -16.01 17.03
N ILE A 356 -6.38 -15.98 15.97
CA ILE A 356 -7.82 -16.28 16.00
C ILE A 356 -8.04 -17.80 16.14
N ASP A 357 -7.20 -18.61 15.51
CA ASP A 357 -7.31 -20.07 15.58
C ASP A 357 -6.72 -20.61 16.89
N SER A 358 -7.51 -21.41 17.61
CA SER A 358 -7.10 -22.01 18.89
C SER A 358 -5.97 -23.04 18.76
N GLY A 359 -5.58 -23.42 17.55
CA GLY A 359 -4.51 -24.36 17.23
C GLY A 359 -3.13 -23.74 17.11
N GLY A 360 -3.02 -22.40 17.07
CA GLY A 360 -1.77 -21.69 16.90
C GLY A 360 -1.14 -21.89 15.52
N ARG A 361 -1.95 -22.18 14.50
CA ARG A 361 -1.53 -22.36 13.12
C ARG A 361 -2.64 -22.00 12.13
N VAL A 362 -2.27 -21.68 10.90
CA VAL A 362 -3.20 -21.35 9.81
C VAL A 362 -2.92 -22.23 8.60
N ALA A 363 -3.97 -22.68 7.93
CA ALA A 363 -3.86 -23.41 6.68
C ALA A 363 -3.57 -22.47 5.51
N VAL A 364 -2.54 -22.80 4.73
CA VAL A 364 -2.17 -22.10 3.50
C VAL A 364 -2.90 -22.76 2.33
N THR A 365 -3.51 -21.94 1.49
CA THR A 365 -4.31 -22.40 0.35
C THR A 365 -3.81 -21.80 -0.97
N GLY A 366 -4.07 -22.52 -2.05
CA GLY A 366 -3.87 -22.03 -3.41
C GLY A 366 -5.05 -21.20 -3.93
N ARG A 367 -4.94 -20.75 -5.18
CA ARG A 367 -5.94 -19.86 -5.82
C ARG A 367 -7.36 -20.44 -5.90
N ARG A 368 -7.52 -21.76 -5.85
CA ARG A 368 -8.83 -22.44 -5.87
C ARG A 368 -9.26 -22.88 -4.47
N GLY A 369 -8.52 -22.50 -3.44
CA GLY A 369 -8.73 -22.87 -2.05
C GLY A 369 -8.22 -24.26 -1.70
N GLU A 370 -7.46 -24.93 -2.58
CA GLU A 370 -6.78 -26.20 -2.30
C GLU A 370 -5.70 -26.04 -1.25
N TYR A 371 -5.57 -27.04 -0.37
CA TYR A 371 -4.56 -27.06 0.69
C TYR A 371 -3.14 -27.15 0.12
N ILE A 372 -2.22 -26.37 0.67
CA ILE A 372 -0.79 -26.37 0.32
C ILE A 372 0.07 -26.81 1.50
N GLY A 373 -0.23 -26.35 2.70
CA GLY A 373 0.52 -26.60 3.92
C GLY A 373 -0.01 -25.75 5.06
N VAL A 374 0.78 -25.61 6.12
CA VAL A 374 0.46 -24.75 7.27
C VAL A 374 1.60 -23.79 7.58
N VAL A 375 1.25 -22.66 8.18
CA VAL A 375 2.18 -21.77 8.87
C VAL A 375 1.74 -21.72 10.33
N ASP A 376 2.67 -21.89 11.24
CA ASP A 376 2.42 -21.88 12.67
C ASP A 376 3.09 -20.69 13.38
N MET A 377 2.79 -20.54 14.66
CA MET A 377 3.35 -19.47 15.48
C MET A 377 4.89 -19.53 15.56
N GLU A 378 5.48 -20.73 15.56
CA GLU A 378 6.93 -20.91 15.64
C GLU A 378 7.60 -20.36 14.37
N THR A 379 7.08 -20.68 13.19
CA THR A 379 7.56 -20.14 11.91
C THR A 379 7.48 -18.62 11.88
N LEU A 380 6.35 -18.04 12.32
CA LEU A 380 6.17 -16.60 12.37
C LEU A 380 7.14 -15.92 13.35
N MET A 381 7.32 -16.51 14.54
CA MET A 381 8.25 -15.96 15.55
C MET A 381 9.71 -16.09 15.10
N ASN A 382 10.09 -17.14 14.41
CA ASN A 382 11.42 -17.28 13.82
C ASN A 382 11.66 -16.20 12.78
N SER A 383 10.70 -15.94 11.89
CA SER A 383 10.80 -14.84 10.92
C SER A 383 10.95 -13.48 11.58
N VAL A 384 10.21 -13.21 12.66
CA VAL A 384 10.36 -11.96 13.45
C VAL A 384 11.77 -11.90 14.09
N HIS A 385 12.28 -13.01 14.63
CA HIS A 385 13.63 -13.05 15.21
C HIS A 385 14.71 -12.80 14.17
N GLU A 386 14.61 -13.41 13.00
CA GLU A 386 15.54 -13.18 11.89
C GLU A 386 15.54 -11.71 11.45
N MET A 387 14.37 -11.10 11.37
CA MET A 387 14.23 -9.67 11.07
C MET A 387 14.90 -8.81 12.14
N LEU A 388 14.72 -9.13 13.42
CA LEU A 388 15.34 -8.40 14.54
C LEU A 388 16.86 -8.59 14.62
N GLU A 389 17.37 -9.75 14.27
CA GLU A 389 18.81 -10.02 14.21
C GLU A 389 19.45 -9.27 13.03
N ALA A 390 18.81 -9.27 11.87
CA ALA A 390 19.26 -8.49 10.73
C ALA A 390 19.34 -6.99 11.06
N ASP A 391 18.34 -6.45 11.76
CA ASP A 391 18.33 -5.05 12.22
C ASP A 391 19.49 -4.74 13.16
N ARG A 392 19.82 -5.66 14.08
CA ARG A 392 20.95 -5.51 15.01
C ARG A 392 22.30 -5.51 14.28
N LEU A 393 22.49 -6.36 13.30
CA LEU A 393 23.70 -6.45 12.49
C LEU A 393 23.89 -5.17 11.68
N THR A 394 22.85 -4.71 11.02
CA THR A 394 22.89 -3.46 10.22
C THR A 394 23.15 -2.24 11.11
N ALA A 395 22.56 -2.16 12.29
CA ALA A 395 22.84 -1.10 13.25
C ALA A 395 24.29 -1.12 13.78
N ALA A 396 24.88 -2.31 13.98
CA ALA A 396 26.25 -2.47 14.40
C ALA A 396 27.26 -2.07 13.28
N GLU A 397 26.98 -2.42 12.03
CA GLU A 397 27.74 -2.01 10.86
C GLU A 397 27.74 -0.48 10.70
N HIS A 398 26.57 0.16 10.82
CA HIS A 398 26.45 1.63 10.77
C HIS A 398 27.21 2.33 11.90
N ALA A 399 27.15 1.77 13.10
CA ALA A 399 27.90 2.33 14.24
C ALA A 399 29.41 2.26 13.99
N HIS A 400 29.87 1.18 13.37
CA HIS A 400 31.28 1.00 12.99
C HIS A 400 31.71 2.00 11.92
N ASP A 401 30.91 2.15 10.84
CA ASP A 401 31.18 3.12 9.77
C ASP A 401 31.21 4.57 10.28
N LEU A 402 30.31 4.92 11.21
CA LEU A 402 30.30 6.25 11.83
C LEU A 402 31.53 6.49 12.72
N GLU A 403 32.03 5.46 13.39
CA GLU A 403 33.26 5.52 14.20
C GLU A 403 34.50 5.67 13.33
N GLU A 404 34.60 4.96 12.22
CA GLU A 404 35.65 5.12 11.22
C GLU A 404 35.65 6.53 10.58
N LEU A 405 34.49 7.04 10.20
CA LEU A 405 34.34 8.40 9.65
C LEU A 405 34.75 9.47 10.67
N ARG A 406 34.47 9.28 11.96
CA ARG A 406 34.92 10.15 13.04
C ARG A 406 36.45 10.11 13.21
N HIS A 407 37.04 8.92 13.16
CA HIS A 407 38.49 8.76 13.23
C HIS A 407 39.19 9.47 12.07
N HIS A 408 38.78 9.26 10.85
CA HIS A 408 39.34 9.92 9.66
C HIS A 408 39.11 11.45 9.65
N ARG A 409 38.09 11.94 10.31
CA ARG A 409 37.87 13.39 10.45
C ARG A 409 38.83 13.99 11.48
N VAL A 410 39.03 13.32 12.61
CA VAL A 410 39.98 13.74 13.66
C VAL A 410 41.39 13.67 13.14
N GLU A 411 41.78 12.66 12.37
CA GLU A 411 43.11 12.58 11.76
C GLU A 411 43.34 13.73 10.78
N ARG A 412 42.42 14.07 9.90
CA ARG A 412 42.52 15.21 8.99
C ARG A 412 42.61 16.55 9.72
N ASP A 413 41.84 16.73 10.79
CA ASP A 413 41.87 17.96 11.59
C ASP A 413 43.22 18.09 12.34
N LEU A 414 43.85 16.99 12.75
CA LEU A 414 45.18 16.96 13.35
C LEU A 414 46.29 17.20 12.33
N GLU A 415 46.23 16.66 11.13
CA GLU A 415 47.16 16.92 10.04
C GLU A 415 47.13 18.39 9.61
N GLY A 416 45.95 19.01 9.50
CA GLY A 416 45.81 20.44 9.20
C GLY A 416 46.38 21.37 10.25
N LEU A 417 46.40 20.96 11.53
CA LEU A 417 47.02 21.72 12.62
C LEU A 417 48.55 21.63 12.65
N THR A 418 49.12 20.57 12.05
CA THR A 418 50.59 20.41 11.97
C THR A 418 51.22 21.12 10.78
N GLU A 419 50.47 21.39 9.69
CA GLU A 419 50.95 22.14 8.54
C GLU A 419 50.95 23.66 8.77
N ASP A 420 50.06 24.22 9.59
CA ASP A 420 50.00 25.65 9.91
C ASP A 420 51.07 26.09 10.94
N GLY A 421 51.76 25.12 11.62
CA GLY A 421 52.79 25.39 12.64
C GLY A 421 54.20 25.61 12.10
N THR A 422 54.47 25.48 10.79
CA THR A 422 55.83 25.57 10.21
C THR A 422 56.09 26.80 9.34
N ALA A 423 55.19 27.78 9.32
CA ALA A 423 55.32 28.98 8.48
C ALA A 423 55.73 30.26 9.23
N ASP A 424 56.20 30.16 10.49
CA ASP A 424 56.72 31.31 11.21
C ASP A 424 58.05 30.93 11.96
N SER A 425 59.13 30.90 11.22
CA SER A 425 60.51 30.91 11.77
C SER A 425 61.48 31.65 10.84
#